data_e28c2bcd1df04f6e141e524481b70f85
#
_entry.id   e28c2bcd1df04f6e141e524481b70f85
#
_cell.length_a   1.000
_cell.length_b   1.000
_cell.length_c   1.000
_cell.angle_alpha   90.00
_cell.angle_beta   90.00
_cell.angle_gamma   90.00
#
_symmetry.space_group_name_H-M   'P 1'
#
loop_
_entity.id
_entity.type
_entity.pdbx_description
1 polymer ?
#
loop_
_entity_poly.entity_id
_entity_poly.type
_entity_poly.pdbx_seq_one_letter_code
_entity_poly.pdbx_strand_id
1 'polypeptide(L)'
;MRQDMILVLDLGSEENPRLAREIRALGVYSEIHPHDITLEELKALPNVRGIILNGGANRVVDGVEIDVSKDIYNYEVPVLLADHKGDKPWPEDVQERKEALSNFVFGICGAQPNWNMDNFIADQIELIRQQVGDKQVLLALSGGVDSSVVAALLIKAIGKQLTCVHVNHGLLRKGEPEQVVEVFRHQMDANLVYVDAVDRFLDKLAGVDDPEQKRKIIGAEFIRVFEEEARKLEGIDFLAQGTIYPDIIESGTKTVKAVKSHHNVGGLPEDLGFQLVEPLKMLFKDEVRACGKALGLPDSMVYRQPFPGPGLGVRCLGAITRDRLEAVRESDAILREEFAKNGLE
;
A
#
# COMPACT_ATOMS: atom_id res chain seq x y z
N MET A 1 11.35 -13.01 1.63
CA MET A 1 12.06 -12.11 2.56
C MET A 1 13.05 -12.90 3.39
N ARG A 2 14.16 -12.27 3.81
CA ARG A 2 15.24 -12.95 4.56
C ARG A 2 15.22 -12.61 6.05
N GLN A 3 14.34 -11.68 6.44
CA GLN A 3 14.21 -11.19 7.82
C GLN A 3 13.53 -12.24 8.71
N ASP A 4 13.90 -12.24 9.98
CA ASP A 4 13.21 -13.00 11.00
C ASP A 4 11.78 -12.50 11.18
N MET A 5 10.82 -13.40 11.34
CA MET A 5 9.39 -13.10 11.37
C MET A 5 8.73 -13.62 12.64
N ILE A 6 7.89 -12.78 13.23
CA ILE A 6 6.90 -13.18 14.21
C ILE A 6 5.53 -13.23 13.53
N LEU A 7 4.91 -14.40 13.54
CA LEU A 7 3.60 -14.61 12.95
C LEU A 7 2.49 -14.30 13.96
N VAL A 8 1.52 -13.48 13.57
CA VAL A 8 0.32 -13.22 14.36
C VAL A 8 -0.84 -13.98 13.74
N LEU A 9 -1.46 -14.88 14.51
CA LEU A 9 -2.67 -15.58 14.08
C LEU A 9 -3.89 -14.91 14.69
N ASP A 10 -4.83 -14.53 13.82
CA ASP A 10 -6.05 -13.80 14.18
C ASP A 10 -7.07 -14.75 14.79
N LEU A 11 -7.28 -14.62 16.09
CA LEU A 11 -8.29 -15.33 16.87
C LEU A 11 -9.39 -14.38 17.37
N GLY A 12 -9.73 -13.37 16.54
CA GLY A 12 -10.80 -12.42 16.79
C GLY A 12 -10.38 -11.12 17.48
N SER A 13 -9.11 -10.75 17.40
CA SER A 13 -8.59 -9.48 17.91
C SER A 13 -8.74 -8.36 16.89
N GLU A 14 -9.27 -7.22 17.32
CA GLU A 14 -9.27 -5.98 16.54
C GLU A 14 -7.89 -5.28 16.56
N GLU A 15 -7.01 -5.70 17.47
CA GLU A 15 -5.68 -5.10 17.66
C GLU A 15 -4.57 -5.76 16.83
N ASN A 16 -4.88 -6.73 15.97
CA ASN A 16 -3.86 -7.41 15.18
C ASN A 16 -2.96 -6.45 14.37
N PRO A 17 -3.50 -5.41 13.67
CA PRO A 17 -2.65 -4.46 12.96
C PRO A 17 -1.73 -3.66 13.88
N ARG A 18 -2.21 -3.30 15.08
CA ARG A 18 -1.42 -2.61 16.10
C ARG A 18 -0.29 -3.51 16.60
N LEU A 19 -0.60 -4.75 16.96
CA LEU A 19 0.40 -5.72 17.43
C LEU A 19 1.49 -5.96 16.37
N ALA A 20 1.09 -6.15 15.11
CA ALA A 20 2.04 -6.32 14.02
C ALA A 20 2.98 -5.11 13.88
N ARG A 21 2.45 -3.88 14.01
CA ARG A 21 3.26 -2.64 13.97
C ARG A 21 4.20 -2.52 15.18
N GLU A 22 3.75 -2.91 16.36
CA GLU A 22 4.57 -2.92 17.57
C GLU A 22 5.77 -3.89 17.43
N ILE A 23 5.56 -5.06 16.83
CA ILE A 23 6.65 -6.01 16.52
C ILE A 23 7.63 -5.39 15.52
N ARG A 24 7.13 -4.77 14.46
CA ARG A 24 7.98 -4.10 13.45
C ARG A 24 8.73 -2.91 14.01
N ALA A 25 8.16 -2.20 14.97
CA ALA A 25 8.84 -1.12 15.69
C ALA A 25 10.03 -1.62 16.54
N LEU A 26 10.04 -2.90 16.89
CA LEU A 26 11.22 -3.57 17.51
C LEU A 26 12.28 -3.97 16.47
N GLY A 27 12.06 -3.74 15.19
CA GLY A 27 12.96 -4.12 14.11
C GLY A 27 12.82 -5.58 13.66
N VAL A 28 11.72 -6.26 13.98
CA VAL A 28 11.44 -7.63 13.55
C VAL A 28 10.20 -7.64 12.64
N TYR A 29 10.27 -8.39 11.55
CA TYR A 29 9.16 -8.49 10.61
C TYR A 29 7.98 -9.25 11.20
N SER A 30 6.77 -8.91 10.80
CA SER A 30 5.55 -9.58 11.23
C SER A 30 4.51 -9.66 10.13
N GLU A 31 3.76 -10.75 10.12
CA GLU A 31 2.57 -10.94 9.27
C GLU A 31 1.38 -11.37 10.12
N ILE A 32 0.17 -11.01 9.65
CA ILE A 32 -1.10 -11.44 10.23
C ILE A 32 -1.69 -12.48 9.30
N HIS A 33 -2.00 -13.64 9.84
CA HIS A 33 -2.67 -14.72 9.12
C HIS A 33 -3.94 -15.17 9.85
N PRO A 34 -4.91 -15.74 9.15
CA PRO A 34 -6.14 -16.23 9.77
C PRO A 34 -5.85 -17.46 10.64
N HIS A 35 -6.73 -17.71 11.61
CA HIS A 35 -6.64 -18.85 12.54
C HIS A 35 -6.68 -20.21 11.85
N ASP A 36 -7.28 -20.30 10.68
CA ASP A 36 -7.43 -21.52 9.89
C ASP A 36 -6.26 -21.80 8.93
N ILE A 37 -5.13 -21.09 9.10
CA ILE A 37 -3.90 -21.40 8.35
C ILE A 37 -3.54 -22.88 8.51
N THR A 38 -3.24 -23.53 7.42
CA THR A 38 -2.82 -24.93 7.42
C THR A 38 -1.35 -25.07 7.84
N LEU A 39 -0.98 -26.26 8.31
CA LEU A 39 0.43 -26.55 8.64
C LEU A 39 1.35 -26.45 7.42
N GLU A 40 0.85 -26.77 6.22
CA GLU A 40 1.60 -26.65 4.97
C GLU A 40 1.86 -25.18 4.62
N GLU A 41 0.84 -24.33 4.74
CA GLU A 41 0.98 -22.88 4.54
C GLU A 41 1.96 -22.28 5.55
N LEU A 42 1.85 -22.67 6.82
CA LEU A 42 2.76 -22.22 7.88
C LEU A 42 4.22 -22.60 7.59
N LYS A 43 4.47 -23.85 7.17
CA LYS A 43 5.82 -24.33 6.80
C LYS A 43 6.40 -23.64 5.55
N ALA A 44 5.54 -23.13 4.68
CA ALA A 44 5.97 -22.40 3.50
C ALA A 44 6.40 -20.95 3.82
N LEU A 45 6.04 -20.42 5.01
CA LEU A 45 6.46 -19.08 5.43
C LEU A 45 7.96 -19.07 5.79
N PRO A 46 8.71 -18.07 5.30
CA PRO A 46 10.15 -18.00 5.54
C PRO A 46 10.45 -17.47 6.96
N ASN A 47 11.46 -18.05 7.59
CA ASN A 47 12.10 -17.53 8.81
C ASN A 47 11.15 -17.20 9.98
N VAL A 48 10.10 -17.96 10.18
CA VAL A 48 9.21 -17.83 11.35
C VAL A 48 10.00 -18.19 12.60
N ARG A 49 10.10 -17.26 13.55
CA ARG A 49 10.81 -17.40 14.83
C ARG A 49 9.88 -17.59 16.02
N GLY A 50 8.64 -17.17 15.88
CA GLY A 50 7.62 -17.31 16.91
C GLY A 50 6.23 -17.05 16.35
N ILE A 51 5.23 -17.52 17.08
CA ILE A 51 3.82 -17.40 16.74
C ILE A 51 3.09 -16.76 17.91
N ILE A 52 2.24 -15.78 17.65
CA ILE A 52 1.33 -15.20 18.63
C ILE A 52 -0.10 -15.54 18.24
N LEU A 53 -0.80 -16.28 19.10
CA LEU A 53 -2.22 -16.55 19.00
C LEU A 53 -2.95 -15.39 19.68
N ASN A 54 -3.49 -14.44 18.87
CA ASN A 54 -4.03 -13.19 19.39
C ASN A 54 -5.56 -13.22 19.39
N GLY A 55 -6.13 -13.50 20.55
CA GLY A 55 -7.56 -13.52 20.81
C GLY A 55 -8.16 -12.14 21.01
N GLY A 56 -9.47 -12.08 21.18
CA GLY A 56 -10.17 -10.82 21.40
C GLY A 56 -11.71 -10.96 21.41
N ALA A 57 -12.37 -9.83 21.23
CA ALA A 57 -13.82 -9.72 21.35
C ALA A 57 -14.59 -10.57 20.31
N ASN A 58 -14.00 -10.75 19.11
CA ASN A 58 -14.64 -11.45 17.98
C ASN A 58 -14.26 -12.93 17.88
N ARG A 59 -13.83 -13.54 19.01
CA ARG A 59 -13.40 -14.94 19.06
C ARG A 59 -14.52 -15.96 18.88
N VAL A 60 -15.77 -15.56 18.91
CA VAL A 60 -16.93 -16.45 18.75
C VAL A 60 -17.60 -16.15 17.42
N VAL A 61 -17.61 -17.12 16.52
CA VAL A 61 -18.29 -17.04 15.22
C VAL A 61 -19.34 -18.14 15.18
N ASP A 62 -20.59 -17.78 14.90
CA ASP A 62 -21.75 -18.71 14.87
C ASP A 62 -21.89 -19.56 16.15
N GLY A 63 -21.56 -18.98 17.30
CA GLY A 63 -21.66 -19.64 18.60
C GLY A 63 -20.50 -20.60 18.92
N VAL A 64 -19.47 -20.67 18.07
CA VAL A 64 -18.29 -21.51 18.26
C VAL A 64 -17.07 -20.61 18.46
N GLU A 65 -16.26 -20.89 19.49
CA GLU A 65 -15.00 -20.21 19.68
C GLU A 65 -14.00 -20.64 18.59
N ILE A 66 -13.45 -19.66 17.87
CA ILE A 66 -12.43 -19.94 16.84
C ILE A 66 -11.12 -20.35 17.49
N ASP A 67 -10.43 -21.29 16.87
CA ASP A 67 -9.16 -21.81 17.34
C ASP A 67 -8.27 -22.24 16.16
N VAL A 68 -7.00 -22.39 16.43
CA VAL A 68 -6.03 -22.94 15.47
C VAL A 68 -6.04 -24.47 15.52
N SER A 69 -5.46 -25.09 14.51
CA SER A 69 -5.22 -26.54 14.55
C SER A 69 -4.32 -26.93 15.75
N LYS A 70 -4.53 -28.13 16.31
CA LYS A 70 -3.76 -28.61 17.47
C LYS A 70 -2.25 -28.66 17.21
N ASP A 71 -1.85 -28.85 15.95
CA ASP A 71 -0.44 -28.97 15.57
C ASP A 71 0.29 -27.62 15.71
N ILE A 72 -0.43 -26.49 15.64
CA ILE A 72 0.14 -25.15 15.79
C ILE A 72 0.60 -24.90 17.23
N TYR A 73 -0.13 -25.41 18.23
CA TYR A 73 0.27 -25.29 19.64
C TYR A 73 1.60 -25.98 19.96
N ASN A 74 1.94 -27.01 19.21
CA ASN A 74 3.16 -27.78 19.38
C ASN A 74 4.14 -27.59 18.23
N TYR A 75 4.01 -26.45 17.51
CA TYR A 75 4.92 -26.15 16.41
C TYR A 75 6.35 -25.95 16.90
N GLU A 76 7.32 -26.13 16.04
CA GLU A 76 8.76 -26.13 16.37
C GLU A 76 9.32 -24.78 16.85
N VAL A 77 8.54 -23.70 16.77
CA VAL A 77 8.91 -22.37 17.31
C VAL A 77 8.02 -22.01 18.51
N PRO A 78 8.47 -21.08 19.39
CA PRO A 78 7.67 -20.64 20.53
C PRO A 78 6.29 -20.09 20.11
N VAL A 79 5.25 -20.50 20.85
CA VAL A 79 3.87 -20.05 20.66
C VAL A 79 3.42 -19.32 21.92
N LEU A 80 3.00 -18.07 21.76
CA LEU A 80 2.45 -17.22 22.82
C LEU A 80 0.94 -17.09 22.65
N LEU A 81 0.18 -17.23 23.72
CA LEU A 81 -1.25 -16.97 23.78
C LEU A 81 -1.50 -15.60 24.41
N ALA A 82 -2.37 -14.81 23.79
CA ALA A 82 -2.80 -13.53 24.33
C ALA A 82 -4.33 -13.41 24.17
N ASP A 83 -5.03 -13.16 25.26
CA ASP A 83 -6.52 -13.12 25.34
C ASP A 83 -7.18 -14.34 24.66
N HIS A 84 -6.59 -15.52 24.87
CA HIS A 84 -7.05 -16.78 24.30
C HIS A 84 -6.93 -17.93 25.32
N LYS A 85 -7.94 -18.78 25.44
CA LYS A 85 -8.00 -19.95 26.35
C LYS A 85 -7.68 -19.64 27.83
N GLY A 86 -8.11 -18.47 28.30
CA GLY A 86 -7.93 -18.04 29.69
C GLY A 86 -6.59 -17.32 29.95
N ASP A 87 -5.72 -17.20 28.99
CA ASP A 87 -4.58 -16.32 29.10
C ASP A 87 -4.98 -14.84 29.11
N LYS A 88 -4.14 -14.02 29.71
CA LYS A 88 -4.43 -12.59 29.87
C LYS A 88 -4.30 -11.86 28.55
N PRO A 89 -5.09 -10.78 28.35
CA PRO A 89 -4.86 -9.85 27.27
C PRO A 89 -3.48 -9.17 27.43
N TRP A 90 -3.05 -8.51 26.35
CA TRP A 90 -1.86 -7.66 26.42
C TRP A 90 -2.02 -6.59 27.49
N PRO A 91 -0.94 -6.19 28.19
CA PRO A 91 -0.99 -5.06 29.11
C PRO A 91 -1.52 -3.80 28.43
N GLU A 92 -2.33 -3.02 29.14
CA GLU A 92 -2.82 -1.73 28.64
C GLU A 92 -1.73 -0.66 28.69
N ASP A 93 -0.85 -0.73 29.71
CA ASP A 93 0.31 0.15 29.80
C ASP A 93 1.27 -0.07 28.66
N VAL A 94 1.63 1.01 27.97
CA VAL A 94 2.46 0.97 26.77
C VAL A 94 3.86 0.41 27.05
N GLN A 95 4.43 0.75 28.19
CA GLN A 95 5.77 0.32 28.55
C GLN A 95 5.80 -1.17 28.95
N GLU A 96 4.84 -1.60 29.76
CA GLU A 96 4.70 -3.02 30.15
C GLU A 96 4.43 -3.89 28.92
N ARG A 97 3.57 -3.43 28.01
CA ARG A 97 3.27 -4.12 26.75
C ARG A 97 4.53 -4.26 25.88
N LYS A 98 5.29 -3.19 25.74
CA LYS A 98 6.55 -3.18 24.98
C LYS A 98 7.58 -4.14 25.59
N GLU A 99 7.70 -4.18 26.91
CA GLU A 99 8.62 -5.08 27.62
C GLU A 99 8.19 -6.55 27.46
N ALA A 100 6.90 -6.87 27.60
CA ALA A 100 6.38 -8.21 27.40
C ALA A 100 6.62 -8.70 25.96
N LEU A 101 6.34 -7.83 24.98
CA LEU A 101 6.55 -8.14 23.57
C LEU A 101 8.04 -8.30 23.24
N SER A 102 8.90 -7.41 23.74
CA SER A 102 10.35 -7.49 23.57
C SER A 102 10.94 -8.77 24.19
N ASN A 103 10.47 -9.16 25.37
CA ASN A 103 10.89 -10.41 26.00
C ASN A 103 10.49 -11.64 25.18
N PHE A 104 9.27 -11.67 24.63
CA PHE A 104 8.85 -12.76 23.74
C PHE A 104 9.69 -12.80 22.49
N VAL A 105 9.80 -11.67 21.78
CA VAL A 105 10.46 -11.58 20.46
C VAL A 105 11.96 -11.91 20.57
N PHE A 106 12.66 -11.30 21.50
CA PHE A 106 14.12 -11.43 21.63
C PHE A 106 14.53 -12.48 22.66
N GLY A 107 13.89 -12.49 23.83
CA GLY A 107 14.27 -13.38 24.93
C GLY A 107 13.86 -14.83 24.67
N ILE A 108 12.67 -15.07 24.17
CA ILE A 108 12.11 -16.42 23.97
C ILE A 108 12.34 -16.90 22.53
N CYS A 109 11.98 -16.10 21.53
CA CYS A 109 12.10 -16.48 20.11
C CYS A 109 13.51 -16.32 19.56
N GLY A 110 14.36 -15.50 20.20
CA GLY A 110 15.73 -15.23 19.72
C GLY A 110 15.78 -14.54 18.36
N ALA A 111 14.72 -13.82 17.98
CA ALA A 111 14.63 -13.13 16.70
C ALA A 111 15.68 -12.01 16.61
N GLN A 112 16.17 -11.75 15.40
CA GLN A 112 17.13 -10.69 15.15
C GLN A 112 16.42 -9.42 14.64
N PRO A 113 16.83 -8.21 15.05
CA PRO A 113 16.24 -6.96 14.61
C PRO A 113 16.75 -6.57 13.21
N ASN A 114 16.40 -7.36 12.20
CA ASN A 114 16.86 -7.21 10.81
C ASN A 114 15.79 -6.65 9.85
N TRP A 115 14.63 -6.25 10.38
CA TRP A 115 13.61 -5.54 9.63
C TRP A 115 13.91 -4.04 9.61
N ASN A 116 14.33 -3.55 8.45
CA ASN A 116 14.52 -2.14 8.14
C ASN A 116 14.34 -1.91 6.63
N MET A 117 14.22 -0.66 6.21
CA MET A 117 13.92 -0.35 4.80
C MET A 117 15.07 -0.66 3.85
N ASP A 118 16.32 -0.59 4.28
CA ASP A 118 17.46 -0.95 3.43
C ASP A 118 17.44 -2.46 3.09
N ASN A 119 17.20 -3.30 4.08
CA ASN A 119 17.07 -4.75 3.88
C ASN A 119 15.82 -5.07 3.06
N PHE A 120 14.69 -4.41 3.33
CA PHE A 120 13.47 -4.57 2.55
C PHE A 120 13.70 -4.23 1.07
N ILE A 121 14.30 -3.07 0.79
CA ILE A 121 14.58 -2.61 -0.58
C ILE A 121 15.49 -3.61 -1.30
N ALA A 122 16.55 -4.08 -0.64
CA ALA A 122 17.48 -5.05 -1.23
C ALA A 122 16.76 -6.36 -1.61
N ASP A 123 15.95 -6.90 -0.69
CA ASP A 123 15.16 -8.11 -0.94
C ASP A 123 14.12 -7.91 -2.05
N GLN A 124 13.41 -6.78 -2.04
CA GLN A 124 12.40 -6.50 -3.07
C GLN A 124 13.01 -6.33 -4.46
N ILE A 125 14.17 -5.70 -4.58
CA ILE A 125 14.88 -5.59 -5.87
C ILE A 125 15.18 -6.97 -6.43
N GLU A 126 15.63 -7.90 -5.60
CA GLU A 126 15.93 -9.27 -6.03
C GLU A 126 14.65 -10.02 -6.44
N LEU A 127 13.59 -9.93 -5.62
CA LEU A 127 12.30 -10.55 -5.91
C LEU A 127 11.67 -10.02 -7.20
N ILE A 128 11.69 -8.71 -7.41
CA ILE A 128 11.17 -8.06 -8.62
C ILE A 128 11.96 -8.55 -9.84
N ARG A 129 13.27 -8.59 -9.78
CA ARG A 129 14.11 -9.07 -10.88
C ARG A 129 13.84 -10.54 -11.22
N GLN A 130 13.62 -11.38 -10.22
CA GLN A 130 13.25 -12.78 -10.42
C GLN A 130 11.86 -12.94 -11.04
N GLN A 131 10.89 -12.13 -10.58
CA GLN A 131 9.51 -12.18 -11.07
C GLN A 131 9.40 -11.65 -12.51
N VAL A 132 10.03 -10.52 -12.79
CA VAL A 132 9.89 -9.80 -14.06
C VAL A 132 10.80 -10.39 -15.15
N GLY A 133 12.01 -10.82 -14.80
CA GLY A 133 13.00 -11.29 -15.77
C GLY A 133 13.36 -10.20 -16.78
N ASP A 134 13.25 -10.51 -18.05
CA ASP A 134 13.51 -9.62 -19.19
C ASP A 134 12.26 -8.89 -19.73
N LYS A 135 11.12 -9.06 -19.06
CA LYS A 135 9.83 -8.54 -19.50
C LYS A 135 9.61 -7.08 -19.14
N GLN A 136 8.56 -6.49 -19.74
CA GLN A 136 8.20 -5.08 -19.55
C GLN A 136 7.10 -4.93 -18.51
N VAL A 137 7.20 -3.87 -17.71
CA VAL A 137 6.26 -3.52 -16.65
C VAL A 137 5.63 -2.16 -16.93
N LEU A 138 4.33 -2.06 -16.76
CA LEU A 138 3.55 -0.83 -16.86
C LEU A 138 3.09 -0.38 -15.47
N LEU A 139 3.16 0.90 -15.19
CA LEU A 139 2.68 1.51 -13.95
C LEU A 139 1.85 2.76 -14.25
N ALA A 140 0.65 2.85 -13.69
CA ALA A 140 -0.08 4.10 -13.59
C ALA A 140 0.51 4.96 -12.46
N LEU A 141 1.23 6.01 -12.82
CA LEU A 141 1.90 6.91 -11.87
C LEU A 141 0.98 8.08 -11.55
N SER A 142 0.19 7.96 -10.50
CA SER A 142 -0.80 8.98 -10.11
C SER A 142 -0.19 10.24 -9.47
N GLY A 143 1.07 10.18 -9.03
CA GLY A 143 1.70 11.20 -8.19
C GLY A 143 1.38 11.07 -6.70
N GLY A 144 0.57 10.08 -6.31
CA GLY A 144 0.37 9.69 -4.91
C GLY A 144 1.61 8.99 -4.33
N VAL A 145 1.69 8.91 -3.00
CA VAL A 145 2.85 8.34 -2.31
C VAL A 145 3.11 6.90 -2.76
N ASP A 146 2.09 6.04 -2.77
CA ASP A 146 2.26 4.62 -3.04
C ASP A 146 2.76 4.36 -4.46
N SER A 147 2.12 4.95 -5.47
CA SER A 147 2.56 4.80 -6.87
C SER A 147 3.96 5.39 -7.10
N SER A 148 4.31 6.46 -6.40
CA SER A 148 5.64 7.07 -6.47
C SER A 148 6.72 6.18 -5.87
N VAL A 149 6.44 5.53 -4.73
CA VAL A 149 7.38 4.58 -4.11
C VAL A 149 7.52 3.30 -4.94
N VAL A 150 6.41 2.79 -5.50
CA VAL A 150 6.46 1.68 -6.48
C VAL A 150 7.35 2.04 -7.67
N ALA A 151 7.16 3.23 -8.25
CA ALA A 151 7.97 3.69 -9.37
C ALA A 151 9.46 3.74 -9.02
N ALA A 152 9.82 4.38 -7.90
CA ALA A 152 11.20 4.51 -7.45
C ALA A 152 11.87 3.15 -7.22
N LEU A 153 11.15 2.21 -6.60
CA LEU A 153 11.64 0.86 -6.34
C LEU A 153 11.84 0.07 -7.63
N LEU A 154 10.88 0.12 -8.55
CA LEU A 154 10.96 -0.55 -9.85
C LEU A 154 12.05 0.04 -10.74
N ILE A 155 12.23 1.37 -10.77
CA ILE A 155 13.33 2.02 -11.48
C ILE A 155 14.67 1.47 -10.99
N LYS A 156 14.84 1.34 -9.67
CA LYS A 156 16.06 0.80 -9.07
C LYS A 156 16.25 -0.70 -9.37
N ALA A 157 15.17 -1.46 -9.47
CA ALA A 157 15.22 -2.90 -9.72
C ALA A 157 15.46 -3.23 -11.19
N ILE A 158 14.69 -2.64 -12.12
CA ILE A 158 14.59 -3.03 -13.53
C ILE A 158 14.79 -1.87 -14.53
N GLY A 159 14.99 -0.65 -14.06
CA GLY A 159 15.33 0.51 -14.91
C GLY A 159 14.33 0.76 -16.03
N LYS A 160 14.81 0.73 -17.26
CA LYS A 160 14.02 1.05 -18.48
C LYS A 160 12.99 -0.03 -18.88
N GLN A 161 12.96 -1.18 -18.23
CA GLN A 161 11.88 -2.16 -18.39
C GLN A 161 10.55 -1.63 -17.80
N LEU A 162 10.60 -0.61 -16.94
CA LEU A 162 9.43 0.07 -16.42
C LEU A 162 9.01 1.22 -17.34
N THR A 163 7.74 1.23 -17.76
CA THR A 163 7.07 2.38 -18.35
C THR A 163 6.05 2.93 -17.36
N CYS A 164 6.22 4.19 -16.98
CA CYS A 164 5.27 4.92 -16.14
C CYS A 164 4.34 5.75 -17.02
N VAL A 165 3.04 5.71 -16.78
CA VAL A 165 2.05 6.57 -17.43
C VAL A 165 1.47 7.51 -16.39
N HIS A 166 1.68 8.81 -16.58
CA HIS A 166 1.07 9.87 -15.76
C HIS A 166 -0.01 10.58 -16.55
N VAL A 167 -1.24 10.54 -16.07
CA VAL A 167 -2.38 11.22 -16.67
C VAL A 167 -2.66 12.51 -15.92
N ASN A 168 -2.44 13.65 -16.59
CA ASN A 168 -2.92 14.92 -16.10
C ASN A 168 -4.39 15.11 -16.50
N HIS A 169 -5.28 14.84 -15.56
CA HIS A 169 -6.73 14.99 -15.74
C HIS A 169 -7.26 16.38 -15.36
N GLY A 170 -6.38 17.32 -15.03
CA GLY A 170 -6.75 18.70 -14.68
C GLY A 170 -7.28 18.88 -13.25
N LEU A 171 -7.46 17.79 -12.48
CA LEU A 171 -8.02 17.82 -11.13
C LEU A 171 -6.95 17.67 -10.04
N LEU A 172 -5.68 17.68 -10.41
CA LEU A 172 -4.55 17.62 -9.50
C LEU A 172 -4.33 18.98 -8.81
N ARG A 173 -3.61 18.93 -7.69
CA ARG A 173 -3.17 20.13 -6.97
C ARG A 173 -2.21 20.95 -7.83
N LYS A 174 -2.04 22.22 -7.45
CA LYS A 174 -1.09 23.14 -8.09
C LYS A 174 0.33 22.55 -8.06
N GLY A 175 0.95 22.49 -9.24
CA GLY A 175 2.32 22.03 -9.43
C GLY A 175 2.55 20.51 -9.34
N GLU A 176 1.53 19.69 -9.09
CA GLU A 176 1.70 18.25 -8.99
C GLU A 176 2.11 17.57 -10.30
N PRO A 177 1.48 17.87 -11.47
CA PRO A 177 1.93 17.26 -12.72
C PRO A 177 3.38 17.59 -13.06
N GLU A 178 3.78 18.83 -12.84
CA GLU A 178 5.14 19.32 -13.08
C GLU A 178 6.14 18.63 -12.13
N GLN A 179 5.79 18.44 -10.86
CA GLN A 179 6.62 17.74 -9.89
C GLN A 179 6.84 16.27 -10.28
N VAL A 180 5.80 15.59 -10.78
CA VAL A 180 5.91 14.20 -11.25
C VAL A 180 6.90 14.12 -12.41
N VAL A 181 6.80 15.02 -13.38
CA VAL A 181 7.73 15.06 -14.52
C VAL A 181 9.15 15.37 -14.06
N GLU A 182 9.33 16.36 -13.19
CA GLU A 182 10.66 16.74 -12.68
C GLU A 182 11.33 15.56 -11.94
N VAL A 183 10.64 14.93 -11.01
CA VAL A 183 11.20 13.83 -10.22
C VAL A 183 11.45 12.60 -11.09
N PHE A 184 10.46 12.13 -11.82
CA PHE A 184 10.58 10.82 -12.47
C PHE A 184 11.27 10.89 -13.82
N ARG A 185 11.05 11.93 -14.63
CA ARG A 185 11.71 12.05 -15.93
C ARG A 185 13.12 12.60 -15.81
N HIS A 186 13.31 13.69 -15.06
CA HIS A 186 14.56 14.42 -15.05
C HIS A 186 15.55 13.93 -13.96
N GLN A 187 15.06 13.67 -12.75
CA GLN A 187 15.94 13.23 -11.64
C GLN A 187 16.17 11.71 -11.63
N MET A 188 15.13 10.91 -11.88
CA MET A 188 15.20 9.45 -11.83
C MET A 188 15.39 8.76 -13.18
N ASP A 189 15.40 9.53 -14.27
CA ASP A 189 15.53 9.00 -15.65
C ASP A 189 14.52 7.89 -15.97
N ALA A 190 13.28 8.03 -15.50
CA ALA A 190 12.21 7.08 -15.79
C ALA A 190 11.77 7.15 -17.26
N ASN A 191 11.31 6.02 -17.79
CA ASN A 191 10.55 6.00 -19.02
C ASN A 191 9.12 6.47 -18.71
N LEU A 192 8.85 7.77 -18.88
CA LEU A 192 7.60 8.43 -18.49
C LEU A 192 6.81 8.88 -19.71
N VAL A 193 5.61 8.32 -19.87
CA VAL A 193 4.57 8.79 -20.78
C VAL A 193 3.68 9.77 -20.03
N TYR A 194 3.70 11.02 -20.44
CA TYR A 194 2.84 12.08 -19.89
C TYR A 194 1.64 12.30 -20.82
N VAL A 195 0.44 12.16 -20.29
CA VAL A 195 -0.80 12.32 -21.05
C VAL A 195 -1.52 13.56 -20.56
N ASP A 196 -1.65 14.57 -21.38
CA ASP A 196 -2.53 15.71 -21.13
C ASP A 196 -3.96 15.35 -21.55
N ALA A 197 -4.80 15.12 -20.56
CA ALA A 197 -6.21 14.77 -20.73
C ALA A 197 -7.15 15.79 -20.07
N VAL A 198 -6.67 16.99 -19.77
CA VAL A 198 -7.43 18.02 -19.03
C VAL A 198 -8.78 18.29 -19.67
N ASP A 199 -8.80 18.63 -20.94
CA ASP A 199 -10.04 18.95 -21.67
C ASP A 199 -11.00 17.77 -21.70
N ARG A 200 -10.47 16.57 -21.95
CA ARG A 200 -11.25 15.34 -22.00
C ARG A 200 -12.00 15.05 -20.70
N PHE A 201 -11.36 15.23 -19.55
CA PHE A 201 -11.99 15.03 -18.24
C PHE A 201 -12.99 16.15 -17.93
N LEU A 202 -12.65 17.41 -18.20
CA LEU A 202 -13.55 18.53 -17.93
C LEU A 202 -14.81 18.48 -18.80
N ASP A 203 -14.71 18.06 -20.05
CA ASP A 203 -15.87 17.87 -20.94
C ASP A 203 -16.82 16.79 -20.42
N LYS A 204 -16.28 15.68 -19.89
CA LYS A 204 -17.08 14.61 -19.29
C LYS A 204 -17.76 15.01 -17.97
N LEU A 205 -17.20 15.97 -17.27
CA LEU A 205 -17.71 16.47 -15.98
C LEU A 205 -18.62 17.69 -16.13
N ALA A 206 -18.82 18.20 -17.35
CA ALA A 206 -19.64 19.36 -17.59
C ALA A 206 -21.10 19.13 -17.11
N GLY A 207 -21.59 20.03 -16.26
CA GLY A 207 -22.95 19.95 -15.70
C GLY A 207 -23.18 18.86 -14.64
N VAL A 208 -22.13 18.15 -14.19
CA VAL A 208 -22.24 17.11 -13.17
C VAL A 208 -22.03 17.71 -11.80
N ASP A 209 -23.07 17.73 -10.96
CA ASP A 209 -23.04 18.31 -9.62
C ASP A 209 -22.78 17.29 -8.53
N ASP A 210 -23.30 16.08 -8.64
CA ASP A 210 -23.24 15.03 -7.64
C ASP A 210 -21.82 14.48 -7.46
N PRO A 211 -21.24 14.50 -6.25
CA PRO A 211 -19.88 14.07 -6.00
C PRO A 211 -19.62 12.59 -6.34
N GLU A 212 -20.59 11.71 -6.15
CA GLU A 212 -20.45 10.28 -6.45
C GLU A 212 -20.47 10.03 -7.97
N GLN A 213 -21.28 10.77 -8.71
CA GLN A 213 -21.23 10.72 -10.17
C GLN A 213 -19.90 11.25 -10.70
N LYS A 214 -19.40 12.36 -10.16
CA LYS A 214 -18.05 12.86 -10.50
C LYS A 214 -16.99 11.79 -10.28
N ARG A 215 -16.99 11.15 -9.12
CA ARG A 215 -16.05 10.07 -8.78
C ARG A 215 -16.09 8.92 -9.80
N LYS A 216 -17.29 8.48 -10.17
CA LYS A 216 -17.49 7.40 -11.15
C LYS A 216 -17.00 7.80 -12.54
N ILE A 217 -17.32 9.02 -12.99
CA ILE A 217 -16.89 9.53 -14.30
C ILE A 217 -15.37 9.63 -14.35
N ILE A 218 -14.74 10.22 -13.34
CA ILE A 218 -13.29 10.38 -13.25
C ILE A 218 -12.59 9.02 -13.26
N GLY A 219 -13.06 8.07 -12.47
CA GLY A 219 -12.51 6.73 -12.42
C GLY A 219 -12.63 5.99 -13.76
N ALA A 220 -13.81 6.01 -14.36
CA ALA A 220 -14.05 5.34 -15.65
C ALA A 220 -13.23 5.96 -16.77
N GLU A 221 -13.10 7.28 -16.80
CA GLU A 221 -12.33 7.97 -17.84
C GLU A 221 -10.83 7.77 -17.68
N PHE A 222 -10.33 7.72 -16.42
CA PHE A 222 -8.95 7.38 -16.14
C PHE A 222 -8.59 5.99 -16.68
N ILE A 223 -9.43 5.00 -16.44
CA ILE A 223 -9.22 3.63 -16.93
C ILE A 223 -9.15 3.62 -18.47
N ARG A 224 -10.05 4.34 -19.16
CA ARG A 224 -10.05 4.43 -20.64
C ARG A 224 -8.75 5.05 -21.17
N VAL A 225 -8.34 6.19 -20.60
CA VAL A 225 -7.10 6.86 -21.01
C VAL A 225 -5.90 5.93 -20.79
N PHE A 226 -5.84 5.29 -19.63
CA PHE A 226 -4.75 4.38 -19.31
C PHE A 226 -4.74 3.15 -20.23
N GLU A 227 -5.89 2.56 -20.54
CA GLU A 227 -6.03 1.46 -21.50
C GLU A 227 -5.56 1.88 -22.90
N GLU A 228 -5.97 3.05 -23.37
CA GLU A 228 -5.53 3.57 -24.68
C GLU A 228 -4.00 3.70 -24.75
N GLU A 229 -3.37 4.18 -23.67
CA GLU A 229 -1.91 4.26 -23.63
C GLU A 229 -1.26 2.86 -23.50
N ALA A 230 -1.84 1.97 -22.71
CA ALA A 230 -1.33 0.60 -22.58
C ALA A 230 -1.35 -0.14 -23.92
N ARG A 231 -2.40 0.04 -24.73
CA ARG A 231 -2.53 -0.59 -26.06
C ARG A 231 -1.54 -0.05 -27.10
N LYS A 232 -0.98 1.14 -26.89
CA LYS A 232 0.09 1.69 -27.76
C LYS A 232 1.46 1.08 -27.47
N LEU A 233 1.61 0.46 -26.31
CA LEU A 233 2.87 -0.14 -25.86
C LEU A 233 2.88 -1.62 -26.23
N GLU A 234 3.96 -2.06 -26.84
CA GLU A 234 4.15 -3.47 -27.21
C GLU A 234 4.95 -4.21 -26.12
N GLY A 235 4.64 -5.49 -25.94
CA GLY A 235 5.42 -6.38 -25.08
C GLY A 235 5.31 -6.11 -23.58
N ILE A 236 4.21 -5.51 -23.12
CA ILE A 236 3.94 -5.37 -21.70
C ILE A 236 3.32 -6.65 -21.16
N ASP A 237 3.99 -7.26 -20.17
CA ASP A 237 3.54 -8.50 -19.52
C ASP A 237 3.01 -8.24 -18.09
N PHE A 238 3.48 -7.19 -17.44
CA PHE A 238 3.20 -6.90 -16.04
C PHE A 238 2.58 -5.53 -15.84
N LEU A 239 1.63 -5.47 -14.90
CA LEU A 239 1.08 -4.23 -14.35
C LEU A 239 1.53 -4.09 -12.90
N ALA A 240 2.22 -3.00 -12.59
CA ALA A 240 2.58 -2.67 -11.21
C ALA A 240 1.46 -1.92 -10.49
N GLN A 241 1.24 -2.24 -9.22
CA GLN A 241 0.21 -1.63 -8.38
C GLN A 241 0.77 -1.24 -7.01
N GLY A 242 0.23 -0.17 -6.46
CA GLY A 242 0.59 0.38 -5.14
C GLY A 242 -0.24 -0.21 -3.99
N THR A 243 -0.60 -1.48 -4.05
CA THR A 243 -1.25 -2.19 -2.94
C THR A 243 -0.35 -2.17 -1.72
N ILE A 244 -0.90 -1.87 -0.56
CA ILE A 244 -0.19 -1.86 0.73
C ILE A 244 -0.83 -2.85 1.72
N TYR A 245 -0.15 -3.13 2.83
CA TYR A 245 -0.57 -4.19 3.76
C TYR A 245 -1.97 -3.98 4.38
N PRO A 246 -2.40 -2.76 4.76
CA PRO A 246 -3.77 -2.52 5.20
C PRO A 246 -4.83 -2.96 4.19
N ASP A 247 -4.59 -2.74 2.88
CA ASP A 247 -5.54 -3.16 1.82
C ASP A 247 -5.75 -4.69 1.83
N ILE A 248 -4.71 -5.46 2.17
CA ILE A 248 -4.77 -6.92 2.26
C ILE A 248 -5.50 -7.36 3.52
N ILE A 249 -5.20 -6.75 4.68
CA ILE A 249 -5.80 -7.10 5.97
C ILE A 249 -7.30 -6.82 5.95
N GLU A 250 -7.71 -5.63 5.47
CA GLU A 250 -9.10 -5.19 5.41
C GLU A 250 -9.93 -5.99 4.41
N SER A 251 -9.31 -6.53 3.36
CA SER A 251 -9.99 -7.33 2.35
C SER A 251 -10.38 -8.74 2.82
N GLY A 252 -9.91 -9.18 4.00
CA GLY A 252 -10.13 -10.53 4.51
C GLY A 252 -9.47 -11.61 3.64
N THR A 253 -8.84 -12.59 4.24
CA THR A 253 -7.95 -13.56 3.58
C THR A 253 -8.63 -14.52 2.57
N LYS A 254 -9.95 -14.59 2.50
CA LYS A 254 -10.67 -15.52 1.58
C LYS A 254 -11.63 -14.87 0.58
N THR A 255 -11.84 -13.55 0.63
CA THR A 255 -12.81 -12.84 -0.23
C THR A 255 -12.19 -11.71 -1.05
N VAL A 256 -10.99 -11.86 -1.52
CA VAL A 256 -10.18 -10.82 -2.21
C VAL A 256 -10.76 -10.32 -3.55
N LYS A 257 -11.92 -10.80 -4.00
CA LYS A 257 -12.52 -10.32 -5.26
C LYS A 257 -13.36 -9.04 -5.16
N ALA A 258 -13.76 -8.60 -3.96
CA ALA A 258 -14.81 -7.58 -3.82
C ALA A 258 -14.38 -6.16 -3.49
N VAL A 259 -13.19 -5.91 -2.93
CA VAL A 259 -12.82 -4.58 -2.40
C VAL A 259 -11.77 -3.83 -3.24
N LYS A 260 -11.29 -4.42 -4.32
CA LYS A 260 -10.21 -3.85 -5.16
C LYS A 260 -10.58 -2.67 -6.05
N SER A 261 -11.76 -2.05 -5.89
CA SER A 261 -12.26 -1.08 -6.87
C SER A 261 -11.82 0.38 -6.67
N HIS A 262 -11.14 0.73 -5.58
CA HIS A 262 -10.95 2.13 -5.25
C HIS A 262 -9.52 2.69 -5.40
N HIS A 263 -8.49 1.85 -5.46
CA HIS A 263 -7.09 2.29 -5.54
C HIS A 263 -6.28 1.64 -6.67
N ASN A 264 -6.85 0.68 -7.37
CA ASN A 264 -6.15 -0.08 -8.40
C ASN A 264 -6.79 0.12 -9.78
N VAL A 265 -6.00 0.06 -10.82
CA VAL A 265 -6.43 0.01 -12.23
C VAL A 265 -7.16 -1.32 -12.51
N GLY A 266 -7.91 -1.81 -11.52
CA GLY A 266 -8.65 -3.08 -11.54
C GLY A 266 -9.89 -3.12 -12.44
N GLY A 267 -10.11 -2.06 -13.21
CA GLY A 267 -11.12 -2.00 -14.26
C GLY A 267 -10.55 -2.15 -15.67
N LEU A 268 -9.25 -2.47 -15.80
CA LEU A 268 -8.69 -2.78 -17.11
C LEU A 268 -9.29 -4.07 -17.67
N PRO A 269 -9.54 -4.12 -18.99
CA PRO A 269 -10.03 -5.31 -19.64
C PRO A 269 -9.12 -6.53 -19.41
N GLU A 270 -9.72 -7.69 -19.17
CA GLU A 270 -9.00 -8.95 -18.95
C GLU A 270 -8.19 -9.39 -20.18
N ASP A 271 -8.57 -8.92 -21.36
CA ASP A 271 -7.87 -9.22 -22.64
C ASP A 271 -6.46 -8.64 -22.70
N LEU A 272 -6.10 -7.68 -21.85
CA LEU A 272 -4.72 -7.18 -21.72
C LEU A 272 -3.78 -8.20 -21.06
N GLY A 273 -4.31 -9.15 -20.28
CA GLY A 273 -3.59 -10.32 -19.79
C GLY A 273 -2.40 -10.03 -18.87
N PHE A 274 -2.35 -8.87 -18.22
CA PHE A 274 -1.23 -8.50 -17.36
C PHE A 274 -1.15 -9.35 -16.10
N GLN A 275 0.08 -9.75 -15.74
CA GLN A 275 0.41 -10.25 -14.41
C GLN A 275 0.68 -9.05 -13.46
N LEU A 276 0.39 -9.22 -12.17
CA LEU A 276 0.56 -8.15 -11.19
C LEU A 276 1.94 -8.17 -10.54
N VAL A 277 2.52 -6.98 -10.37
CA VAL A 277 3.69 -6.73 -9.50
C VAL A 277 3.26 -5.77 -8.40
N GLU A 278 3.25 -6.23 -7.16
CA GLU A 278 2.77 -5.49 -5.98
C GLU A 278 3.88 -5.40 -4.91
N PRO A 279 4.91 -4.60 -5.13
CA PRO A 279 6.12 -4.66 -4.31
C PRO A 279 5.94 -4.11 -2.89
N LEU A 280 4.89 -3.32 -2.63
CA LEU A 280 4.62 -2.71 -1.33
C LEU A 280 3.56 -3.43 -0.50
N LYS A 281 3.00 -4.53 -1.00
CA LYS A 281 1.84 -5.22 -0.40
C LYS A 281 2.03 -5.68 1.04
N MET A 282 3.27 -5.75 1.51
CA MET A 282 3.59 -6.16 2.88
C MET A 282 4.00 -4.98 3.76
N LEU A 283 3.93 -3.74 3.28
CA LEU A 283 4.28 -2.53 4.05
C LEU A 283 3.05 -1.82 4.61
N PHE A 284 3.15 -1.35 5.85
CA PHE A 284 2.25 -0.33 6.39
C PHE A 284 2.55 1.05 5.78
N LYS A 285 1.62 1.99 5.89
CA LYS A 285 1.74 3.31 5.25
C LYS A 285 2.96 4.12 5.70
N ASP A 286 3.31 4.05 6.97
CA ASP A 286 4.51 4.67 7.53
C ASP A 286 5.80 4.04 6.98
N GLU A 287 5.81 2.71 6.80
CA GLU A 287 6.92 2.00 6.17
C GLU A 287 7.05 2.34 4.68
N VAL A 288 5.92 2.51 3.96
CA VAL A 288 5.95 2.99 2.57
C VAL A 288 6.62 4.35 2.46
N ARG A 289 6.30 5.28 3.37
CA ARG A 289 6.94 6.60 3.43
C ARG A 289 8.44 6.49 3.73
N ALA A 290 8.81 5.69 4.72
CA ALA A 290 10.22 5.43 5.04
C ALA A 290 10.97 4.80 3.86
N CYS A 291 10.35 3.86 3.14
CA CYS A 291 10.89 3.26 1.92
C CYS A 291 11.10 4.31 0.82
N GLY A 292 10.11 5.20 0.59
CA GLY A 292 10.22 6.28 -0.38
C GLY A 292 11.39 7.24 -0.08
N LYS A 293 11.56 7.57 1.19
CA LYS A 293 12.70 8.39 1.64
C LYS A 293 14.04 7.68 1.41
N ALA A 294 14.14 6.40 1.76
CA ALA A 294 15.34 5.59 1.51
C ALA A 294 15.67 5.42 0.02
N LEU A 295 14.66 5.50 -0.85
CA LEU A 295 14.81 5.48 -2.31
C LEU A 295 15.16 6.86 -2.91
N GLY A 296 15.22 7.92 -2.10
CA GLY A 296 15.61 9.27 -2.53
C GLY A 296 14.47 10.13 -3.08
N LEU A 297 13.21 9.75 -2.84
CA LEU A 297 12.08 10.62 -3.16
C LEU A 297 12.07 11.88 -2.27
N PRO A 298 11.68 13.05 -2.79
CA PRO A 298 11.62 14.28 -2.00
C PRO A 298 10.56 14.20 -0.90
N ASP A 299 10.83 14.81 0.24
CA ASP A 299 9.93 14.83 1.40
C ASP A 299 8.54 15.40 1.05
N SER A 300 8.47 16.42 0.18
CA SER A 300 7.23 16.99 -0.34
C SER A 300 6.32 15.99 -1.09
N MET A 301 6.88 14.91 -1.59
CA MET A 301 6.14 13.82 -2.24
C MET A 301 5.80 12.70 -1.27
N VAL A 302 6.73 12.35 -0.38
CA VAL A 302 6.59 11.23 0.57
C VAL A 302 5.65 11.58 1.72
N TYR A 303 5.75 12.80 2.26
CA TYR A 303 4.96 13.28 3.41
C TYR A 303 3.79 14.20 3.01
N ARG A 304 3.45 14.21 1.72
CA ARG A 304 2.31 15.00 1.25
C ARG A 304 1.02 14.68 2.01
N GLN A 305 0.21 15.71 2.21
CA GLN A 305 -1.13 15.57 2.80
C GLN A 305 -1.99 14.61 1.96
N PRO A 306 -2.84 13.77 2.58
CA PRO A 306 -3.76 12.90 1.86
C PRO A 306 -4.61 13.66 0.85
N PHE A 307 -4.78 13.05 -0.32
CA PHE A 307 -5.53 13.64 -1.43
C PHE A 307 -6.41 12.58 -2.08
N PRO A 308 -7.71 12.85 -2.27
CA PRO A 308 -8.62 11.86 -2.83
C PRO A 308 -8.27 11.51 -4.28
N GLY A 309 -8.54 10.26 -4.70
CA GLY A 309 -8.30 9.80 -6.07
C GLY A 309 -8.95 10.69 -7.14
N PRO A 310 -10.22 11.15 -6.98
CA PRO A 310 -10.84 12.10 -7.90
C PRO A 310 -10.26 13.52 -7.87
N GLY A 311 -9.26 13.78 -7.06
CA GLY A 311 -8.59 15.07 -6.97
C GLY A 311 -9.50 16.18 -6.47
N LEU A 312 -9.28 17.38 -7.00
CA LEU A 312 -10.08 18.58 -6.68
C LEU A 312 -11.54 18.48 -7.18
N GLY A 313 -11.85 17.53 -8.06
CA GLY A 313 -13.19 17.37 -8.62
C GLY A 313 -14.28 17.18 -7.57
N VAL A 314 -13.99 16.42 -6.50
CA VAL A 314 -14.94 16.21 -5.39
C VAL A 314 -14.92 17.31 -4.34
N ARG A 315 -13.92 18.19 -4.38
CA ARG A 315 -13.83 19.38 -3.53
C ARG A 315 -14.48 20.63 -4.15
N CYS A 316 -14.71 20.61 -5.46
CA CYS A 316 -15.41 21.66 -6.17
C CYS A 316 -16.91 21.48 -5.98
N LEU A 317 -17.56 22.41 -5.29
CA LEU A 317 -19.00 22.39 -5.04
C LEU A 317 -19.78 22.69 -6.31
N GLY A 318 -20.86 21.95 -6.56
CA GLY A 318 -21.64 22.04 -7.78
C GLY A 318 -20.87 21.56 -9.03
N ALA A 319 -21.34 21.91 -10.22
CA ALA A 319 -20.69 21.54 -11.47
C ALA A 319 -19.27 22.15 -11.57
N ILE A 320 -18.34 21.37 -12.11
CA ILE A 320 -16.96 21.80 -12.30
C ILE A 320 -16.89 22.74 -13.51
N THR A 321 -16.41 23.96 -13.28
CA THR A 321 -15.99 24.91 -14.31
C THR A 321 -14.50 25.22 -14.13
N ARG A 322 -13.84 25.71 -15.17
CA ARG A 322 -12.41 26.07 -15.07
C ARG A 322 -12.16 27.12 -13.99
N ASP A 323 -13.02 28.13 -13.88
CA ASP A 323 -12.89 29.18 -12.89
C ASP A 323 -13.05 28.65 -11.45
N ARG A 324 -14.06 27.78 -11.23
CA ARG A 324 -14.27 27.16 -9.91
C ARG A 324 -13.13 26.23 -9.53
N LEU A 325 -12.67 25.43 -10.49
CA LEU A 325 -11.57 24.50 -10.27
C LEU A 325 -10.27 25.25 -9.94
N GLU A 326 -9.99 26.35 -10.64
CA GLU A 326 -8.82 27.17 -10.36
C GLU A 326 -8.92 27.86 -8.98
N ALA A 327 -10.10 28.37 -8.62
CA ALA A 327 -10.33 28.93 -7.31
C ALA A 327 -10.09 27.89 -6.18
N VAL A 328 -10.55 26.66 -6.35
CA VAL A 328 -10.31 25.56 -5.40
C VAL A 328 -8.82 25.20 -5.35
N ARG A 329 -8.14 25.14 -6.50
CA ARG A 329 -6.71 24.85 -6.59
C ARG A 329 -5.85 25.87 -5.89
N GLU A 330 -6.10 27.15 -6.11
CA GLU A 330 -5.38 28.24 -5.47
C GLU A 330 -5.68 28.28 -3.97
N SER A 331 -6.93 28.06 -3.56
CA SER A 331 -7.30 28.00 -2.13
C SER A 331 -6.61 26.84 -1.42
N ASP A 332 -6.53 25.65 -2.03
CA ASP A 332 -5.79 24.50 -1.48
C ASP A 332 -4.29 24.83 -1.36
N ALA A 333 -3.71 25.51 -2.34
CA ALA A 333 -2.31 25.91 -2.30
C ALA A 333 -2.02 26.89 -1.15
N ILE A 334 -2.83 27.94 -1.01
CA ILE A 334 -2.71 28.93 0.07
C ILE A 334 -2.84 28.24 1.45
N LEU A 335 -3.85 27.38 1.61
CA LEU A 335 -4.07 26.68 2.88
C LEU A 335 -2.86 25.82 3.26
N ARG A 336 -2.29 25.08 2.32
CA ARG A 336 -1.11 24.24 2.57
C ARG A 336 0.13 25.09 2.88
N GLU A 337 0.32 26.22 2.20
CA GLU A 337 1.40 27.15 2.51
C GLU A 337 1.29 27.71 3.91
N GLU A 338 0.09 28.04 4.37
CA GLU A 338 -0.12 28.54 5.73
C GLU A 338 0.11 27.44 6.78
N PHE A 339 -0.28 26.20 6.52
CA PHE A 339 0.05 25.08 7.41
C PHE A 339 1.56 24.86 7.50
N ALA A 340 2.26 24.87 6.38
CA ALA A 340 3.72 24.73 6.33
C ALA A 340 4.43 25.81 7.14
N LYS A 341 4.04 27.08 6.99
CA LYS A 341 4.59 28.22 7.75
C LYS A 341 4.41 28.06 9.27
N ASN A 342 3.40 27.34 9.69
CA ASN A 342 3.07 27.13 11.11
C ASN A 342 3.51 25.75 11.64
N GLY A 343 4.23 24.95 10.87
CA GLY A 343 4.70 23.62 11.26
C GLY A 343 3.57 22.62 11.47
N LEU A 344 2.47 22.75 10.73
CA LEU A 344 1.27 21.91 10.83
C LEU A 344 1.10 20.99 9.61
N GLU A 345 2.16 20.70 8.92
CA GLU A 345 2.16 19.77 7.75
C GLU A 345 1.97 18.31 8.16
#